data_fba139b55a9c05117784fa118c1afb54
#
_entry.id   fba139b55a9c05117784fa118c1afb54
#
_cell.length_a   1.000
_cell.length_b   1.000
_cell.length_c   1.000
_cell.angle_alpha   90.00
_cell.angle_beta   90.00
_cell.angle_gamma   90.00
#
_symmetry.space_group_name_H-M   'P 1'
#
loop_
_entity.id
_entity.type
_entity.pdbx_description
1 polymer ?
#
loop_
_entity_poly.entity_id
_entity_poly.type
_entity_poly.pdbx_seq_one_letter_code
_entity_poly.pdbx_strand_id
1 'polypeptide(L)'
;GGAGAVYLYVRRPAQPTAAPADKPTHNDISCVQDAIVGDKLRILDADALIYELGLAPSIAHIKSNLGLSDENWNRDALPLIRNFIVFVQRLPASESHHHAGDGGLVRHTLDVAALALLASAAKSWPPNAKAEDIACLTAVWRYGILTAALLHDIGKVLTSFLIELYTEPYAKQFSVWVPDAGLMNESGRLYYRVTFPEIKTAYQVHASLGWTFFQQIVPSGARRWMGESDPKLIQTLRAYLSGHTDDNPLTEIVRKADMTSTARDLKAGS
;
A
#
# COMPACT_ATOMS: atom_id res chain seq x y z
N GLY A 1 -17.35 53.74 -7.94
CA GLY A 1 -16.80 53.43 -6.64
C GLY A 1 -16.65 51.93 -6.52
N GLY A 2 -15.47 51.37 -6.85
CA GLY A 2 -15.15 49.97 -6.65
C GLY A 2 -14.31 49.80 -5.39
N ALA A 3 -14.81 49.05 -4.43
CA ALA A 3 -14.05 48.67 -3.25
C ALA A 3 -13.28 47.37 -3.58
N GLY A 4 -11.96 47.50 -3.75
CA GLY A 4 -11.05 46.37 -3.88
C GLY A 4 -10.81 45.73 -2.51
N ALA A 5 -11.14 44.44 -2.36
CA ALA A 5 -10.81 43.67 -1.20
C ALA A 5 -9.30 43.34 -1.21
N VAL A 6 -8.56 43.87 -0.25
CA VAL A 6 -7.15 43.58 -0.01
C VAL A 6 -7.10 42.30 0.82
N TYR A 7 -6.67 41.19 0.22
CA TYR A 7 -6.35 39.97 0.94
C TYR A 7 -5.01 40.12 1.67
N LEU A 8 -5.05 40.26 2.98
CA LEU A 8 -3.87 40.20 3.83
C LEU A 8 -3.36 38.76 3.93
N TYR A 9 -2.23 38.50 3.31
CA TYR A 9 -1.51 37.23 3.41
C TYR A 9 -0.85 37.13 4.79
N VAL A 10 -1.46 36.40 5.71
CA VAL A 10 -0.84 36.12 7.02
C VAL A 10 0.27 35.09 6.83
N ARG A 11 1.52 35.54 6.91
CA ARG A 11 2.69 34.62 6.93
C ARG A 11 2.59 33.72 8.17
N ARG A 12 2.53 32.40 7.96
CA ARG A 12 2.75 31.42 9.02
C ARG A 12 4.18 31.59 9.55
N PRO A 13 4.39 31.57 10.88
CA PRO A 13 5.73 31.53 11.44
C PRO A 13 6.44 30.24 10.99
N ALA A 14 7.73 30.36 10.65
CA ALA A 14 8.59 29.24 10.31
C ALA A 14 8.63 28.25 11.48
N GLN A 15 8.36 26.99 11.22
CA GLN A 15 8.59 25.93 12.19
C GLN A 15 10.10 25.77 12.41
N PRO A 16 10.56 25.55 13.66
CA PRO A 16 11.96 25.29 13.92
C PRO A 16 12.36 23.97 13.23
N THR A 17 13.45 24.02 12.48
CA THR A 17 14.09 22.85 11.87
C THR A 17 14.52 21.89 13.00
N ALA A 18 13.89 20.73 13.07
CA ALA A 18 14.33 19.66 13.94
C ALA A 18 15.76 19.24 13.55
N ALA A 19 16.64 19.12 14.53
CA ALA A 19 17.95 18.53 14.36
C ALA A 19 17.82 17.10 13.81
N PRO A 20 18.78 16.59 13.01
CA PRO A 20 18.73 15.23 12.51
C PRO A 20 18.71 14.26 13.70
N ALA A 21 17.68 13.43 13.76
CA ALA A 21 17.57 12.38 14.76
C ALA A 21 18.73 11.40 14.56
N ASP A 22 19.46 11.11 15.63
CA ASP A 22 20.50 10.09 15.67
C ASP A 22 19.92 8.75 15.20
N LYS A 23 20.69 8.04 14.38
CA LYS A 23 20.32 6.69 13.92
C LYS A 23 20.17 5.79 15.16
N PRO A 24 19.07 5.01 15.28
CA PRO A 24 18.90 4.11 16.40
C PRO A 24 20.05 3.10 16.43
N THR A 25 20.72 3.00 17.56
CA THR A 25 21.76 2.02 17.81
C THR A 25 21.12 0.65 18.03
N HIS A 26 21.86 -0.41 17.73
CA HIS A 26 21.42 -1.82 17.75
C HIS A 26 20.82 -2.33 19.08
N ASN A 27 20.78 -1.50 20.12
CA ASN A 27 20.26 -1.84 21.46
C ASN A 27 18.77 -1.48 21.67
N ASP A 28 18.11 -0.80 20.72
CA ASP A 28 16.70 -0.42 20.87
C ASP A 28 15.71 -1.51 20.46
N ILE A 29 16.20 -2.68 20.03
CA ILE A 29 15.36 -3.83 19.63
C ILE A 29 14.69 -4.51 20.85
N SER A 30 15.12 -4.23 22.06
CA SER A 30 14.54 -4.83 23.29
C SER A 30 13.18 -4.25 23.72
N CYS A 31 12.67 -3.21 23.04
CA CYS A 31 11.39 -2.56 23.34
C CYS A 31 10.20 -3.04 22.48
N VAL A 32 10.35 -4.12 21.72
CA VAL A 32 9.30 -4.60 20.79
C VAL A 32 8.27 -5.52 21.49
N GLN A 33 8.34 -5.68 22.81
CA GLN A 33 7.50 -6.66 23.52
C GLN A 33 5.99 -6.32 23.59
N ASP A 34 5.53 -5.12 23.19
CA ASP A 34 4.13 -4.75 23.32
C ASP A 34 3.57 -4.09 22.03
N ALA A 35 3.63 -4.79 20.89
CA ALA A 35 2.95 -4.37 19.67
C ALA A 35 1.41 -4.37 19.83
N ILE A 36 0.90 -5.13 20.80
CA ILE A 36 -0.51 -5.20 21.18
C ILE A 36 -0.63 -4.88 22.66
N VAL A 37 -1.36 -3.83 23.02
CA VAL A 37 -1.66 -3.47 24.41
C VAL A 37 -3.17 -3.43 24.63
N GLY A 38 -3.68 -4.47 25.27
CA GLY A 38 -5.13 -4.67 25.43
C GLY A 38 -5.79 -4.93 24.07
N ASP A 39 -6.70 -4.05 23.66
CA ASP A 39 -7.42 -4.10 22.38
C ASP A 39 -6.85 -3.14 21.31
N LYS A 40 -5.69 -2.54 21.57
CA LYS A 40 -5.05 -1.55 20.70
C LYS A 40 -3.73 -2.07 20.15
N LEU A 41 -3.49 -1.71 18.88
CA LEU A 41 -2.27 -2.00 18.16
C LEU A 41 -1.39 -0.76 18.16
N ARG A 42 -0.08 -0.95 18.29
CA ARG A 42 0.89 0.14 18.13
C ARG A 42 1.07 0.49 16.66
N ILE A 43 1.13 1.79 16.35
CA ILE A 43 1.49 2.28 15.03
C ILE A 43 2.99 2.09 14.86
N LEU A 44 3.41 1.35 13.84
CA LEU A 44 4.80 0.96 13.61
C LEU A 44 5.33 1.53 12.29
N ASP A 45 6.65 1.65 12.19
CA ASP A 45 7.34 1.94 10.94
C ASP A 45 7.48 0.68 10.05
N ALA A 46 8.02 0.84 8.85
CA ALA A 46 8.14 -0.26 7.90
C ALA A 46 9.07 -1.37 8.40
N ASP A 47 10.19 -1.05 9.05
CA ASP A 47 11.15 -2.06 9.50
C ASP A 47 10.59 -2.90 10.62
N ALA A 48 9.92 -2.27 11.59
CA ALA A 48 9.23 -2.96 12.66
C ALA A 48 8.10 -3.86 12.12
N LEU A 49 7.28 -3.37 11.18
CA LEU A 49 6.21 -4.16 10.56
C LEU A 49 6.75 -5.36 9.77
N ILE A 50 7.83 -5.17 9.00
CA ILE A 50 8.47 -6.25 8.24
C ILE A 50 8.98 -7.34 9.18
N TYR A 51 9.60 -6.94 10.29
CA TYR A 51 10.11 -7.87 11.30
C TYR A 51 8.98 -8.58 12.05
N GLU A 52 8.07 -7.85 12.66
CA GLU A 52 6.96 -8.34 13.47
C GLU A 52 6.05 -9.30 12.69
N LEU A 53 5.73 -8.96 11.46
CA LEU A 53 4.85 -9.74 10.61
C LEU A 53 5.61 -10.80 9.78
N GLY A 54 6.95 -10.88 9.87
CA GLY A 54 7.76 -11.84 9.13
C GLY A 54 7.63 -11.69 7.61
N LEU A 55 7.61 -10.45 7.08
CA LEU A 55 7.33 -10.18 5.66
C LEU A 55 8.55 -10.32 4.74
N ALA A 56 9.75 -10.45 5.31
CA ALA A 56 10.99 -10.51 4.53
C ALA A 56 11.01 -11.59 3.43
N PRO A 57 10.52 -12.83 3.63
CA PRO A 57 10.45 -13.83 2.59
C PRO A 57 9.53 -13.42 1.42
N SER A 58 8.36 -12.83 1.71
CA SER A 58 7.43 -12.36 0.68
C SER A 58 8.03 -11.23 -0.16
N ILE A 59 8.73 -10.29 0.48
CA ILE A 59 9.45 -9.20 -0.19
C ILE A 59 10.57 -9.76 -1.07
N ALA A 60 11.31 -10.77 -0.60
CA ALA A 60 12.35 -11.43 -1.38
C ALA A 60 11.78 -12.15 -2.62
N HIS A 61 10.61 -12.79 -2.50
CA HIS A 61 9.92 -13.40 -3.64
C HIS A 61 9.49 -12.34 -4.67
N ILE A 62 8.95 -11.21 -4.23
CA ILE A 62 8.61 -10.09 -5.12
C ILE A 62 9.87 -9.60 -5.85
N LYS A 63 10.98 -9.39 -5.13
CA LYS A 63 12.25 -8.96 -5.72
C LYS A 63 12.72 -9.91 -6.81
N SER A 64 12.76 -11.21 -6.50
CA SER A 64 13.17 -12.25 -7.43
C SER A 64 12.28 -12.28 -8.68
N ASN A 65 10.96 -12.21 -8.49
CA ASN A 65 10.00 -12.27 -9.59
C ASN A 65 9.96 -10.98 -10.43
N LEU A 66 10.21 -9.81 -9.84
CA LEU A 66 10.21 -8.52 -10.55
C LEU A 66 11.40 -8.40 -11.50
N GLY A 67 12.58 -8.87 -11.08
CA GLY A 67 13.78 -8.94 -11.93
C GLY A 67 14.40 -7.59 -12.25
N LEU A 68 14.25 -6.58 -11.40
CA LEU A 68 14.97 -5.31 -11.51
C LEU A 68 16.41 -5.45 -10.98
N SER A 69 17.31 -4.57 -11.46
CA SER A 69 18.61 -4.41 -10.84
C SER A 69 18.49 -3.98 -9.37
N ASP A 70 19.51 -4.24 -8.54
CA ASP A 70 19.49 -3.82 -7.14
C ASP A 70 19.34 -2.31 -6.98
N GLU A 71 19.90 -1.51 -7.88
CA GLU A 71 19.74 -0.07 -7.89
C GLU A 71 18.27 0.34 -8.10
N ASN A 72 17.64 -0.19 -9.15
CA ASN A 72 16.23 0.11 -9.46
C ASN A 72 15.27 -0.46 -8.41
N TRP A 73 15.58 -1.63 -7.86
CA TRP A 73 14.86 -2.19 -6.74
C TRP A 73 14.85 -1.26 -5.53
N ASN A 74 16.01 -0.79 -5.10
CA ASN A 74 16.15 0.07 -3.92
C ASN A 74 15.57 1.47 -4.15
N ARG A 75 15.63 2.00 -5.38
CA ARG A 75 15.12 3.32 -5.72
C ARG A 75 13.60 3.34 -5.90
N ASP A 76 13.01 2.31 -6.52
CA ASP A 76 11.63 2.36 -7.01
C ASP A 76 10.72 1.33 -6.34
N ALA A 77 11.12 0.05 -6.26
CA ALA A 77 10.22 -1.04 -5.85
C ALA A 77 10.16 -1.21 -4.33
N LEU A 78 11.30 -1.21 -3.66
CA LEU A 78 11.33 -1.34 -2.20
C LEU A 78 10.61 -0.19 -1.50
N PRO A 79 10.77 1.09 -1.89
CA PRO A 79 9.99 2.19 -1.32
C PRO A 79 8.49 2.06 -1.55
N LEU A 80 8.05 1.59 -2.72
CA LEU A 80 6.64 1.31 -3.00
C LEU A 80 6.06 0.29 -2.01
N ILE A 81 6.76 -0.83 -1.82
CA ILE A 81 6.34 -1.89 -0.89
C ILE A 81 6.32 -1.37 0.55
N ARG A 82 7.34 -0.64 0.98
CA ARG A 82 7.44 -0.06 2.32
C ARG A 82 6.33 0.95 2.60
N ASN A 83 6.03 1.82 1.64
CA ASN A 83 4.93 2.78 1.75
C ASN A 83 3.59 2.07 1.91
N PHE A 84 3.34 1.01 1.12
CA PHE A 84 2.15 0.19 1.24
C PHE A 84 2.05 -0.46 2.63
N ILE A 85 3.13 -1.09 3.13
CA ILE A 85 3.18 -1.74 4.45
C ILE A 85 2.85 -0.74 5.56
N VAL A 86 3.47 0.44 5.56
CA VAL A 86 3.21 1.49 6.56
C VAL A 86 1.79 2.01 6.47
N PHE A 87 1.26 2.13 5.26
CA PHE A 87 -0.11 2.62 5.05
C PHE A 87 -1.15 1.66 5.62
N VAL A 88 -1.03 0.36 5.35
CA VAL A 88 -2.02 -0.63 5.79
C VAL A 88 -1.76 -1.17 7.19
N GLN A 89 -0.59 -0.94 7.77
CA GLN A 89 -0.25 -1.43 9.12
C GLN A 89 -0.60 -2.92 9.28
N ARG A 90 -1.23 -3.29 10.40
CA ARG A 90 -1.65 -4.65 10.74
C ARG A 90 -3.14 -4.88 10.46
N LEU A 91 -3.72 -4.19 9.49
CA LEU A 91 -5.14 -4.32 9.17
C LEU A 91 -5.47 -5.76 8.71
N PRO A 92 -6.64 -6.29 9.10
CA PRO A 92 -7.11 -7.58 8.62
C PRO A 92 -7.51 -7.51 7.14
N ALA A 93 -7.49 -8.62 6.43
CA ALA A 93 -7.94 -8.68 5.04
C ALA A 93 -9.47 -8.64 4.93
N SER A 94 -10.19 -9.10 5.95
CA SER A 94 -11.65 -9.11 6.01
C SER A 94 -12.16 -9.14 7.45
N GLU A 95 -13.45 -8.87 7.64
CA GLU A 95 -14.14 -8.85 8.93
C GLU A 95 -14.30 -10.25 9.56
N SER A 96 -14.43 -11.30 8.76
CA SER A 96 -14.94 -12.60 9.23
C SER A 96 -14.28 -13.84 8.60
N HIS A 97 -13.22 -13.72 7.80
CA HIS A 97 -12.61 -14.81 7.08
C HIS A 97 -11.11 -14.98 7.44
N HIS A 98 -10.47 -16.03 6.95
CA HIS A 98 -9.18 -16.58 7.36
C HIS A 98 -7.99 -15.60 7.44
N HIS A 99 -8.06 -14.41 6.87
CA HIS A 99 -7.15 -13.29 7.10
C HIS A 99 -7.70 -12.22 8.07
N ALA A 100 -8.66 -12.55 8.92
CA ALA A 100 -9.06 -11.70 10.04
C ALA A 100 -7.94 -11.56 11.09
N GLY A 101 -6.82 -12.29 10.88
CA GLY A 101 -5.65 -12.22 11.73
C GLY A 101 -4.81 -10.95 11.50
N ASP A 102 -3.91 -10.75 12.43
CA ASP A 102 -2.95 -9.65 12.48
C ASP A 102 -2.15 -9.51 11.18
N GLY A 103 -2.29 -8.37 10.51
CA GLY A 103 -1.61 -8.10 9.24
C GLY A 103 -2.14 -8.91 8.05
N GLY A 104 -3.37 -9.40 8.09
CA GLY A 104 -3.95 -10.21 7.02
C GLY A 104 -3.95 -9.48 5.67
N LEU A 105 -4.27 -8.19 5.64
CA LEU A 105 -4.30 -7.41 4.40
C LEU A 105 -2.90 -7.31 3.75
N VAL A 106 -1.86 -7.01 4.52
CA VAL A 106 -0.51 -6.91 3.97
C VAL A 106 0.01 -8.25 3.49
N ARG A 107 -0.22 -9.35 4.24
CA ARG A 107 0.23 -10.71 3.84
C ARG A 107 -0.41 -11.15 2.54
N HIS A 108 -1.73 -11.06 2.47
CA HIS A 108 -2.50 -11.37 1.27
C HIS A 108 -2.01 -10.56 0.06
N THR A 109 -1.90 -9.25 0.21
CA THR A 109 -1.51 -8.37 -0.90
C THR A 109 -0.08 -8.64 -1.39
N LEU A 110 0.88 -8.94 -0.50
CA LEU A 110 2.24 -9.31 -0.92
C LEU A 110 2.27 -10.68 -1.64
N ASP A 111 1.44 -11.64 -1.22
CA ASP A 111 1.31 -12.92 -1.93
C ASP A 111 0.70 -12.73 -3.33
N VAL A 112 -0.36 -11.93 -3.45
CA VAL A 112 -0.95 -11.55 -4.74
C VAL A 112 0.09 -10.88 -5.64
N ALA A 113 0.89 -9.96 -5.12
CA ALA A 113 1.94 -9.29 -5.88
C ALA A 113 3.00 -10.28 -6.39
N ALA A 114 3.47 -11.18 -5.54
CA ALA A 114 4.44 -12.22 -5.94
C ALA A 114 3.89 -13.15 -7.03
N LEU A 115 2.63 -13.60 -6.87
CA LEU A 115 1.94 -14.46 -7.84
C LEU A 115 1.68 -13.77 -9.18
N ALA A 116 1.24 -12.51 -9.15
CA ALA A 116 1.01 -11.73 -10.36
C ALA A 116 2.31 -11.52 -11.14
N LEU A 117 3.40 -11.20 -10.46
CA LEU A 117 4.72 -11.06 -11.07
C LEU A 117 5.24 -12.37 -11.64
N LEU A 118 5.07 -13.48 -10.92
CA LEU A 118 5.43 -14.81 -11.42
C LEU A 118 4.65 -15.14 -12.70
N ALA A 119 3.34 -14.95 -12.70
CA ALA A 119 2.50 -15.18 -13.87
C ALA A 119 2.84 -14.25 -15.05
N SER A 120 3.30 -13.02 -14.76
CA SER A 120 3.69 -12.07 -15.80
C SER A 120 4.89 -12.50 -16.61
N ALA A 121 5.76 -13.35 -16.06
CA ALA A 121 6.95 -13.86 -16.74
C ALA A 121 6.62 -14.75 -17.98
N ALA A 122 5.42 -15.33 -18.01
CA ALA A 122 4.95 -16.15 -19.13
C ALA A 122 4.27 -15.33 -20.25
N LYS A 123 4.19 -14.02 -20.12
CA LYS A 123 3.54 -13.11 -21.08
C LYS A 123 4.49 -12.01 -21.54
N SER A 124 4.26 -11.50 -22.74
CA SER A 124 4.98 -10.31 -23.25
C SER A 124 4.32 -9.01 -22.77
N TRP A 125 5.13 -8.04 -22.39
CA TRP A 125 4.68 -6.73 -21.91
C TRP A 125 5.39 -5.58 -22.62
N PRO A 126 4.68 -4.57 -23.16
CA PRO A 126 3.20 -4.43 -23.22
C PRO A 126 2.51 -5.53 -24.02
N PRO A 127 1.21 -5.81 -23.77
CA PRO A 127 0.47 -6.76 -24.59
C PRO A 127 0.38 -6.28 -26.05
N ASN A 128 0.51 -7.20 -27.00
CA ASN A 128 0.41 -6.94 -28.44
C ASN A 128 1.43 -5.91 -28.99
N ALA A 129 2.50 -5.65 -28.25
CA ALA A 129 3.57 -4.73 -28.68
C ALA A 129 4.55 -5.43 -29.65
N LYS A 130 5.32 -4.64 -30.37
CA LYS A 130 6.42 -5.13 -31.23
C LYS A 130 7.57 -5.62 -30.33
N ALA A 131 8.41 -6.49 -30.87
CA ALA A 131 9.54 -7.08 -30.13
C ALA A 131 10.49 -6.03 -29.54
N GLU A 132 10.73 -4.92 -30.27
CA GLU A 132 11.56 -3.81 -29.82
C GLU A 132 10.96 -3.10 -28.61
N ASP A 133 9.66 -2.84 -28.62
CA ASP A 133 8.93 -2.21 -27.52
C ASP A 133 8.91 -3.14 -26.29
N ILE A 134 8.70 -4.45 -26.49
CA ILE A 134 8.74 -5.45 -25.42
C ILE A 134 10.10 -5.43 -24.73
N ALA A 135 11.20 -5.42 -25.50
CA ALA A 135 12.55 -5.38 -24.95
C ALA A 135 12.80 -4.16 -24.05
N CYS A 136 12.26 -3.00 -24.44
CA CYS A 136 12.46 -1.74 -23.70
C CYS A 136 11.48 -1.55 -22.54
N LEU A 137 10.24 -2.04 -22.66
CA LEU A 137 9.14 -1.67 -21.76
C LEU A 137 8.76 -2.76 -20.75
N THR A 138 9.25 -4.00 -20.91
CA THR A 138 8.87 -5.11 -20.01
C THR A 138 9.13 -4.75 -18.53
N ALA A 139 10.26 -4.15 -18.21
CA ALA A 139 10.61 -3.83 -16.83
C ALA A 139 9.59 -2.84 -16.19
N VAL A 140 9.25 -1.78 -16.90
CA VAL A 140 8.31 -0.76 -16.39
C VAL A 140 6.87 -1.30 -16.33
N TRP A 141 6.46 -2.16 -17.28
CA TRP A 141 5.15 -2.81 -17.23
C TRP A 141 5.03 -3.80 -16.07
N ARG A 142 6.09 -4.55 -15.78
CA ARG A 142 6.10 -5.44 -14.61
C ARG A 142 6.06 -4.67 -13.30
N TYR A 143 6.70 -3.50 -13.23
CA TYR A 143 6.53 -2.58 -12.12
C TYR A 143 5.07 -2.08 -12.01
N GLY A 144 4.42 -1.82 -13.13
CA GLY A 144 2.99 -1.49 -13.18
C GLY A 144 2.11 -2.63 -12.65
N ILE A 145 2.44 -3.89 -12.96
CA ILE A 145 1.75 -5.07 -12.41
C ILE A 145 1.94 -5.15 -10.89
N LEU A 146 3.15 -4.93 -10.39
CA LEU A 146 3.40 -4.82 -8.94
C LEU A 146 2.52 -3.74 -8.30
N THR A 147 2.47 -2.56 -8.92
CA THR A 147 1.65 -1.44 -8.44
C THR A 147 0.16 -1.80 -8.41
N ALA A 148 -0.36 -2.40 -9.49
CA ALA A 148 -1.75 -2.85 -9.57
C ALA A 148 -2.08 -3.89 -8.50
N ALA A 149 -1.20 -4.86 -8.29
CA ALA A 149 -1.37 -5.91 -7.29
C ALA A 149 -1.32 -5.36 -5.85
N LEU A 150 -0.42 -4.41 -5.56
CA LEU A 150 -0.36 -3.80 -4.23
C LEU A 150 -1.58 -2.93 -3.91
N LEU A 151 -2.18 -2.30 -4.92
CA LEU A 151 -3.28 -1.36 -4.72
C LEU A 151 -4.67 -1.95 -5.00
N HIS A 152 -4.80 -3.23 -5.42
CA HIS A 152 -6.08 -3.80 -5.83
C HIS A 152 -7.15 -3.78 -4.72
N ASP A 153 -6.73 -3.98 -3.49
CA ASP A 153 -7.59 -4.08 -2.30
C ASP A 153 -7.42 -2.90 -1.32
N ILE A 154 -6.58 -1.91 -1.65
CA ILE A 154 -6.28 -0.81 -0.72
C ILE A 154 -7.50 0.03 -0.38
N GLY A 155 -8.50 0.06 -1.25
CA GLY A 155 -9.78 0.73 -1.00
C GLY A 155 -10.56 0.19 0.21
N LYS A 156 -10.23 -1.01 0.71
CA LYS A 156 -10.80 -1.56 1.95
C LYS A 156 -10.61 -0.66 3.16
N VAL A 157 -9.54 0.15 3.18
CA VAL A 157 -9.31 1.12 4.26
C VAL A 157 -10.40 2.17 4.37
N LEU A 158 -11.12 2.45 3.27
CA LEU A 158 -12.25 3.40 3.23
C LEU A 158 -13.62 2.73 3.41
N THR A 159 -13.74 1.45 3.08
CA THR A 159 -15.04 0.79 2.96
C THR A 159 -15.31 -0.26 4.02
N SER A 160 -14.25 -0.89 4.54
CA SER A 160 -14.38 -2.05 5.42
C SER A 160 -13.99 -1.78 6.86
N PHE A 161 -13.27 -0.71 7.14
CA PHE A 161 -12.73 -0.42 8.46
C PHE A 161 -13.09 0.99 8.93
N LEU A 162 -13.26 1.15 10.24
CA LEU A 162 -13.20 2.41 10.95
C LEU A 162 -12.03 2.32 11.94
N ILE A 163 -11.04 3.19 11.78
CA ILE A 163 -9.81 3.13 12.57
C ILE A 163 -9.80 4.27 13.58
N GLU A 164 -9.77 3.92 14.84
CA GLU A 164 -9.66 4.85 15.96
C GLU A 164 -8.20 5.03 16.36
N LEU A 165 -7.74 6.26 16.48
CA LEU A 165 -6.35 6.62 16.80
C LEU A 165 -6.25 7.16 18.22
N TYR A 166 -5.24 6.70 18.98
CA TYR A 166 -5.05 7.00 20.39
C TYR A 166 -3.63 7.53 20.67
N THR A 167 -3.50 8.41 21.67
CA THR A 167 -2.19 8.90 22.14
C THR A 167 -1.46 7.88 23.01
N GLU A 168 -2.21 7.07 23.75
CA GLU A 168 -1.69 6.07 24.69
C GLU A 168 -2.60 4.84 24.72
N PRO A 169 -2.10 3.67 25.19
CA PRO A 169 -2.83 2.41 25.04
C PRO A 169 -4.13 2.36 25.87
N TYR A 170 -4.21 3.09 26.98
CA TYR A 170 -5.38 3.09 27.87
C TYR A 170 -6.27 4.33 27.70
N ALA A 171 -5.95 5.22 26.75
CA ALA A 171 -6.78 6.38 26.46
C ALA A 171 -8.21 5.97 26.08
N LYS A 172 -9.20 6.71 26.59
CA LYS A 172 -10.61 6.56 26.20
C LYS A 172 -10.98 7.47 25.03
N GLN A 173 -10.28 8.61 24.90
CA GLN A 173 -10.50 9.56 23.83
C GLN A 173 -9.71 9.13 22.59
N PHE A 174 -10.34 9.21 21.43
CA PHE A 174 -9.75 8.89 20.13
C PHE A 174 -10.08 9.93 19.08
N SER A 175 -9.33 9.92 18.00
CA SER A 175 -9.67 10.54 16.72
C SER A 175 -9.84 9.45 15.67
N VAL A 176 -10.63 9.70 14.65
CA VAL A 176 -10.78 8.75 13.53
C VAL A 176 -9.66 9.00 12.52
N TRP A 177 -9.03 7.94 12.04
CA TRP A 177 -8.09 8.04 10.93
C TRP A 177 -8.83 8.37 9.64
N VAL A 178 -8.30 9.36 8.91
CA VAL A 178 -8.78 9.75 7.59
C VAL A 178 -7.69 9.36 6.59
N PRO A 179 -7.82 8.22 5.89
CA PRO A 179 -6.76 7.68 5.01
C PRO A 179 -6.31 8.66 3.92
N ASP A 180 -7.24 9.46 3.38
CA ASP A 180 -6.98 10.46 2.34
C ASP A 180 -6.11 11.62 2.84
N ALA A 181 -6.09 11.87 4.16
CA ALA A 181 -5.36 12.99 4.77
C ALA A 181 -3.91 12.64 5.13
N GLY A 182 -3.52 11.36 5.11
CA GLY A 182 -2.16 10.94 5.41
C GLY A 182 -2.06 9.62 6.17
N LEU A 183 -0.82 9.25 6.50
CA LEU A 183 -0.50 8.00 7.20
C LEU A 183 -0.90 8.08 8.68
N MET A 184 -1.16 6.92 9.29
CA MET A 184 -1.43 6.85 10.74
C MET A 184 -0.26 7.40 11.58
N ASN A 185 0.99 7.13 11.17
CA ASN A 185 2.19 7.60 11.88
C ASN A 185 2.43 9.11 11.75
N GLU A 186 1.80 9.79 10.78
CA GLU A 186 1.84 11.25 10.64
C GLU A 186 0.83 11.96 11.55
N SER A 187 -0.12 11.22 12.12
CA SER A 187 -1.19 11.76 12.97
C SER A 187 -0.72 12.25 14.34
N GLY A 188 0.52 11.93 14.76
CA GLY A 188 1.01 12.15 16.11
C GLY A 188 0.39 11.20 17.16
N ARG A 189 -0.35 10.19 16.73
CA ARG A 189 -0.90 9.13 17.59
C ARG A 189 0.05 7.94 17.59
N LEU A 190 -0.02 7.14 18.66
CA LEU A 190 0.88 6.01 18.87
C LEU A 190 0.20 4.66 18.75
N TYR A 191 -1.12 4.62 18.93
CA TYR A 191 -1.92 3.40 18.92
C TYR A 191 -3.17 3.57 18.07
N TYR A 192 -3.69 2.43 17.60
CA TYR A 192 -4.97 2.39 16.89
C TYR A 192 -5.76 1.15 17.27
N ARG A 193 -7.08 1.23 17.03
CA ARG A 193 -8.01 0.12 17.14
C ARG A 193 -8.78 0.01 15.83
N VAL A 194 -8.91 -1.22 15.35
CA VAL A 194 -9.73 -1.53 14.18
C VAL A 194 -11.16 -1.77 14.64
N THR A 195 -12.09 -1.02 14.08
CA THR A 195 -13.53 -1.24 14.23
C THR A 195 -14.17 -1.35 12.86
N PHE A 196 -15.42 -1.75 12.82
CA PHE A 196 -16.13 -1.98 11.57
C PHE A 196 -17.33 -1.02 11.49
N PRO A 197 -17.59 -0.40 10.33
CA PRO A 197 -18.73 0.51 10.18
C PRO A 197 -20.04 -0.26 10.28
N GLU A 198 -21.06 0.35 10.92
CA GLU A 198 -22.41 -0.22 11.00
C GLU A 198 -23.08 -0.34 9.63
N ILE A 199 -22.81 0.62 8.75
CA ILE A 199 -23.31 0.64 7.36
C ILE A 199 -22.26 0.01 6.47
N LYS A 200 -22.56 -1.20 5.96
CA LYS A 200 -21.66 -1.89 5.02
C LYS A 200 -21.79 -1.28 3.64
N THR A 201 -20.67 -0.82 3.10
CA THR A 201 -20.58 -0.42 1.69
C THR A 201 -20.62 -1.68 0.81
N ALA A 202 -21.22 -1.57 -0.39
CA ALA A 202 -21.26 -2.70 -1.32
C ALA A 202 -19.85 -3.26 -1.59
N TYR A 203 -19.71 -4.57 -1.52
CA TYR A 203 -18.42 -5.28 -1.54
C TYR A 203 -17.47 -4.87 -2.70
N GLN A 204 -18.04 -4.48 -3.85
CA GLN A 204 -17.26 -4.14 -5.03
C GLN A 204 -16.73 -2.69 -5.07
N VAL A 205 -17.19 -1.81 -4.17
CA VAL A 205 -16.80 -0.38 -4.20
C VAL A 205 -15.32 -0.19 -3.90
N HIS A 206 -14.73 -0.99 -3.01
CA HIS A 206 -13.31 -0.87 -2.68
C HIS A 206 -12.38 -1.04 -3.89
N ALA A 207 -12.74 -1.88 -4.85
CA ALA A 207 -11.93 -2.12 -6.06
C ALA A 207 -11.82 -0.89 -6.97
N SER A 208 -12.74 0.07 -6.86
CA SER A 208 -12.72 1.32 -7.63
C SER A 208 -11.97 2.46 -6.94
N LEU A 209 -11.51 2.27 -5.71
CA LEU A 209 -10.89 3.31 -4.90
C LEU A 209 -9.35 3.26 -4.88
N GLY A 210 -8.75 2.28 -5.55
CA GLY A 210 -7.30 2.12 -5.57
C GLY A 210 -6.54 3.33 -6.10
N TRP A 211 -7.10 4.02 -7.11
CA TRP A 211 -6.49 5.21 -7.69
C TRP A 211 -6.39 6.39 -6.72
N THR A 212 -7.28 6.47 -5.74
CA THR A 212 -7.25 7.51 -4.70
C THR A 212 -5.91 7.52 -3.95
N PHE A 213 -5.33 6.34 -3.71
CA PHE A 213 -4.08 6.19 -2.96
C PHE A 213 -2.82 6.11 -3.82
N PHE A 214 -2.96 6.14 -5.15
CA PHE A 214 -1.83 5.99 -6.07
C PHE A 214 -0.73 7.03 -5.83
N GLN A 215 -1.09 8.29 -5.63
CA GLN A 215 -0.10 9.35 -5.40
C GLN A 215 0.57 9.27 -4.02
N GLN A 216 -0.14 8.74 -3.05
CA GLN A 216 0.34 8.64 -1.67
C GLN A 216 1.31 7.46 -1.50
N ILE A 217 1.04 6.36 -2.18
CA ILE A 217 1.79 5.10 -2.02
C ILE A 217 2.94 4.98 -3.03
N VAL A 218 2.70 5.32 -4.31
CA VAL A 218 3.69 5.16 -5.36
C VAL A 218 4.70 6.31 -5.34
N PRO A 219 6.01 6.05 -5.22
CA PRO A 219 7.04 7.08 -5.22
C PRO A 219 6.96 7.99 -6.45
N SER A 220 7.17 9.30 -6.28
CA SER A 220 7.06 10.27 -7.36
C SER A 220 8.02 9.99 -8.53
N GLY A 221 9.24 9.52 -8.23
CA GLY A 221 10.22 9.10 -9.25
C GLY A 221 9.72 7.93 -10.08
N ALA A 222 9.13 6.93 -9.44
CA ALA A 222 8.56 5.77 -10.12
C ALA A 222 7.34 6.14 -10.98
N ARG A 223 6.48 7.06 -10.49
CA ARG A 223 5.35 7.59 -11.29
C ARG A 223 5.83 8.30 -12.55
N ARG A 224 6.91 9.09 -12.44
CA ARG A 224 7.54 9.76 -13.57
C ARG A 224 8.13 8.75 -14.54
N TRP A 225 8.90 7.78 -14.04
CA TRP A 225 9.48 6.71 -14.85
C TRP A 225 8.42 5.96 -15.65
N MET A 226 7.31 5.54 -15.02
CA MET A 226 6.21 4.89 -15.73
C MET A 226 5.60 5.78 -16.82
N GLY A 227 5.33 7.05 -16.52
CA GLY A 227 4.68 7.98 -17.44
C GLY A 227 5.57 8.39 -18.61
N GLU A 228 6.87 8.55 -18.39
CA GLU A 228 7.85 8.89 -19.42
C GLU A 228 8.21 7.69 -20.30
N SER A 229 8.25 6.47 -19.73
CA SER A 229 8.55 5.26 -20.49
C SER A 229 7.39 4.84 -21.38
N ASP A 230 6.17 4.79 -20.85
CA ASP A 230 4.97 4.46 -21.60
C ASP A 230 3.72 5.13 -21.00
N PRO A 231 3.22 6.22 -21.57
CA PRO A 231 1.98 6.86 -21.10
C PRO A 231 0.77 5.94 -21.06
N LYS A 232 0.73 4.88 -21.88
CA LYS A 232 -0.36 3.89 -21.86
C LYS A 232 -0.39 3.12 -20.55
N LEU A 233 0.77 2.86 -19.93
CA LEU A 233 0.83 2.17 -18.65
C LEU A 233 0.08 2.95 -17.56
N ILE A 234 0.30 4.27 -17.47
CA ILE A 234 -0.41 5.12 -16.50
C ILE A 234 -1.92 5.14 -16.76
N GLN A 235 -2.33 5.21 -18.04
CA GLN A 235 -3.75 5.15 -18.40
C GLN A 235 -4.37 3.81 -18.02
N THR A 236 -3.67 2.71 -18.27
CA THR A 236 -4.07 1.34 -17.94
C THR A 236 -4.21 1.15 -16.42
N LEU A 237 -3.23 1.62 -15.64
CA LEU A 237 -3.26 1.60 -14.17
C LEU A 237 -4.41 2.44 -13.62
N ARG A 238 -4.61 3.66 -14.15
CA ARG A 238 -5.72 4.53 -13.74
C ARG A 238 -7.06 3.84 -13.97
N ALA A 239 -7.27 3.30 -15.16
CA ALA A 239 -8.50 2.59 -15.49
C ALA A 239 -8.72 1.42 -14.54
N TYR A 240 -7.73 0.55 -14.36
CA TYR A 240 -7.80 -0.62 -13.49
C TYR A 240 -8.13 -0.23 -12.04
N LEU A 241 -7.35 0.68 -11.45
CA LEU A 241 -7.50 1.11 -10.05
C LEU A 241 -8.74 1.97 -9.80
N SER A 242 -9.42 2.44 -10.84
CA SER A 242 -10.72 3.12 -10.78
C SER A 242 -11.91 2.19 -11.09
N GLY A 243 -11.68 0.87 -11.18
CA GLY A 243 -12.73 -0.13 -11.40
C GLY A 243 -13.10 -0.37 -12.86
N HIS A 244 -12.41 0.23 -13.83
CA HIS A 244 -12.59 -0.05 -15.25
C HIS A 244 -11.73 -1.24 -15.64
N THR A 245 -12.26 -2.44 -15.43
CA THR A 245 -11.54 -3.70 -15.54
C THR A 245 -11.76 -4.43 -16.86
N ASP A 246 -12.78 -4.07 -17.62
CA ASP A 246 -13.08 -4.66 -18.92
C ASP A 246 -11.98 -4.34 -19.93
N ASP A 247 -11.51 -5.36 -20.66
CA ASP A 247 -10.43 -5.25 -21.64
C ASP A 247 -9.09 -4.69 -21.09
N ASN A 248 -8.96 -4.61 -19.76
CA ASN A 248 -7.74 -4.13 -19.13
C ASN A 248 -6.75 -5.28 -18.92
N PRO A 249 -5.51 -5.21 -19.45
CA PRO A 249 -4.55 -6.30 -19.39
C PRO A 249 -4.08 -6.66 -17.98
N LEU A 250 -4.27 -5.76 -16.99
CA LEU A 250 -3.92 -6.03 -15.58
C LEU A 250 -4.99 -6.87 -14.88
N THR A 251 -6.23 -6.83 -15.35
CA THR A 251 -7.38 -7.47 -14.68
C THR A 251 -7.20 -8.97 -14.54
N GLU A 252 -6.91 -9.66 -15.64
CA GLU A 252 -6.78 -11.12 -15.62
C GLU A 252 -5.65 -11.57 -14.70
N ILE A 253 -4.50 -10.91 -14.79
CA ILE A 253 -3.29 -11.33 -14.06
C ILE A 253 -3.43 -11.10 -12.56
N VAL A 254 -3.97 -9.95 -12.14
CA VAL A 254 -4.16 -9.64 -10.72
C VAL A 254 -5.30 -10.47 -10.14
N ARG A 255 -6.43 -10.60 -10.82
CA ARG A 255 -7.57 -11.41 -10.37
C ARG A 255 -7.20 -12.88 -10.19
N LYS A 256 -6.44 -13.47 -11.12
CA LYS A 256 -6.00 -14.85 -11.01
C LYS A 256 -5.04 -15.04 -9.82
N ALA A 257 -4.16 -14.09 -9.58
CA ALA A 257 -3.26 -14.09 -8.44
C ALA A 257 -4.04 -13.98 -7.11
N ASP A 258 -5.01 -13.08 -7.03
CA ASP A 258 -5.89 -12.90 -5.87
C ASP A 258 -6.68 -14.18 -5.55
N MET A 259 -7.33 -14.77 -6.54
CA MET A 259 -8.05 -16.05 -6.36
C MET A 259 -7.12 -17.17 -5.90
N THR A 260 -5.89 -17.22 -6.39
CA THR A 260 -4.90 -18.24 -6.00
C THR A 260 -4.43 -18.05 -4.58
N SER A 261 -4.13 -16.80 -4.17
CA SER A 261 -3.78 -16.46 -2.80
C SER A 261 -4.91 -16.83 -1.84
N THR A 262 -6.13 -16.40 -2.12
CA THR A 262 -7.32 -16.73 -1.30
C THR A 262 -7.52 -18.25 -1.16
N ALA A 263 -7.36 -19.02 -2.25
CA ALA A 263 -7.52 -20.46 -2.21
C ALA A 263 -6.44 -21.17 -1.37
N ARG A 264 -5.21 -20.66 -1.34
CA ARG A 264 -4.12 -21.17 -0.49
C ARG A 264 -4.41 -20.97 0.98
N ASP A 265 -4.91 -19.80 1.33
CA ASP A 265 -5.21 -19.43 2.71
C ASP A 265 -6.36 -20.25 3.28
N LEU A 266 -7.40 -20.51 2.49
CA LEU A 266 -8.50 -21.41 2.87
C LEU A 266 -8.02 -22.84 3.16
N LYS A 267 -7.01 -23.33 2.42
CA LYS A 267 -6.43 -24.66 2.65
C LYS A 267 -5.49 -24.72 3.86
N ALA A 268 -4.82 -23.62 4.19
CA ALA A 268 -3.92 -23.54 5.34
C ALA A 268 -4.66 -23.39 6.67
N GLY A 269 -5.91 -22.91 6.66
CA GLY A 269 -6.77 -22.70 7.82
C GLY A 269 -7.76 -23.84 8.09
N SER A 270 -7.80 -24.87 7.25
CA SER A 270 -8.57 -26.11 7.43
C SER A 270 -7.69 -27.26 7.90
#